data_f555d566728f54ff4f11f30ca305f6ba
#
_entry.id   f555d566728f54ff4f11f30ca305f6ba
#
_cell.length_a   1.000
_cell.length_b   1.000
_cell.length_c   1.000
_cell.angle_alpha   90.00
_cell.angle_beta   90.00
_cell.angle_gamma   90.00
#
_symmetry.space_group_name_H-M   'P 1'
#
loop_
_entity.id
_entity.type
_entity.pdbx_description
1 polymer ?
#
loop_
_entity_poly.entity_id
_entity_poly.type
_entity_poly.pdbx_seq_one_letter_code
_entity_poly.pdbx_strand_id
1 'polypeptide(L)'
;DDVESRGLGDVYKRQVMELPNYRLPGVKNVAQLLWEKAKDFLQKAFSVILVATIVVWFLQRFDLQLNMVEDSAHSILAMVAGVLVPVFSPLGLGDWRIVTSLISGFMAKESVVSTLGVLFNGNITAAITPLAASSLLVFSLLYSPCVAAIASVKRELGTRWAVGLALWQCMIAWIAALIVRSVSYTHLRAHETRRHL
;
A
#
# COMPACT_ATOMS: atom_id res chain seq x y z
N ASP A 1 -11.78 -60.91 -35.08
CA ASP A 1 -12.48 -59.93 -34.25
C ASP A 1 -12.03 -59.87 -32.77
N ASP A 2 -11.15 -60.80 -32.33
CA ASP A 2 -10.74 -60.84 -30.90
C ASP A 2 -9.39 -60.22 -30.56
N VAL A 3 -8.71 -59.64 -31.52
CA VAL A 3 -7.35 -59.11 -31.32
C VAL A 3 -7.36 -57.58 -31.01
N GLU A 4 -8.41 -56.90 -31.45
CA GLU A 4 -8.50 -55.42 -31.30
C GLU A 4 -9.01 -55.01 -29.92
N SER A 5 -9.76 -55.85 -29.23
CA SER A 5 -10.28 -55.56 -27.88
C SER A 5 -9.25 -55.78 -26.75
N ARG A 6 -8.15 -56.51 -27.01
CA ARG A 6 -7.10 -56.74 -26.02
C ARG A 6 -6.11 -55.59 -25.85
N GLY A 7 -5.97 -54.74 -26.86
CA GLY A 7 -5.02 -53.62 -26.81
C GLY A 7 -5.48 -52.44 -25.98
N LEU A 8 -6.78 -52.12 -25.95
CA LEU A 8 -7.31 -50.98 -25.22
C LEU A 8 -7.47 -51.22 -23.71
N GLY A 9 -7.72 -52.48 -23.32
CA GLY A 9 -7.88 -52.83 -21.90
C GLY A 9 -6.57 -52.81 -21.11
N ASP A 10 -5.45 -53.11 -21.77
CA ASP A 10 -4.12 -53.14 -21.11
C ASP A 10 -3.50 -51.76 -20.93
N VAL A 11 -3.85 -50.80 -21.80
CA VAL A 11 -3.41 -49.41 -21.66
C VAL A 11 -4.11 -48.72 -20.48
N TYR A 12 -5.37 -49.02 -20.24
CA TYR A 12 -6.12 -48.46 -19.11
C TYR A 12 -5.75 -49.07 -17.75
N LYS A 13 -5.26 -50.30 -17.70
CA LYS A 13 -4.86 -50.94 -16.44
C LYS A 13 -3.50 -50.50 -15.91
N ARG A 14 -2.67 -49.83 -16.69
CA ARG A 14 -1.33 -49.38 -16.28
C ARG A 14 -1.28 -47.93 -15.79
N GLN A 15 -2.37 -47.21 -15.79
CA GLN A 15 -2.45 -45.91 -15.11
C GLN A 15 -2.85 -46.09 -13.62
N VAL A 16 -2.11 -46.92 -12.91
CA VAL A 16 -2.04 -46.75 -11.46
C VAL A 16 -1.19 -45.49 -11.26
N MET A 17 -1.82 -44.37 -10.98
CA MET A 17 -1.12 -43.18 -10.47
C MET A 17 -0.52 -43.58 -9.12
N GLU A 18 0.71 -44.06 -9.13
CA GLU A 18 1.46 -44.22 -7.90
C GLU A 18 1.57 -42.81 -7.29
N LEU A 19 0.92 -42.61 -6.16
CA LEU A 19 1.09 -41.39 -5.39
C LEU A 19 2.57 -41.25 -5.10
N PRO A 20 3.21 -40.12 -5.49
CA PRO A 20 4.63 -39.93 -5.25
C PRO A 20 4.91 -40.08 -3.76
N ASN A 21 5.87 -40.92 -3.41
CA ASN A 21 6.28 -41.09 -2.02
C ASN A 21 6.63 -39.74 -1.41
N TYR A 22 5.97 -39.39 -0.30
CA TYR A 22 6.29 -38.18 0.45
C TYR A 22 7.73 -38.26 0.94
N ARG A 23 8.61 -37.54 0.26
CA ARG A 23 10.00 -37.30 0.70
C ARG A 23 10.12 -35.87 1.21
N LEU A 24 10.79 -35.69 2.34
CA LEU A 24 11.16 -34.37 2.81
C LEU A 24 11.98 -33.68 1.72
N PRO A 25 11.59 -32.45 1.31
CA PRO A 25 12.31 -31.74 0.26
C PRO A 25 13.73 -31.43 0.73
N GLY A 26 14.71 -31.72 -0.13
CA GLY A 26 16.11 -31.43 0.18
C GLY A 26 16.32 -29.92 0.36
N VAL A 27 17.06 -29.52 1.38
CA VAL A 27 17.33 -28.11 1.72
C VAL A 27 17.88 -27.31 0.53
N LYS A 28 18.74 -27.92 -0.28
CA LYS A 28 19.30 -27.31 -1.50
C LYS A 28 18.22 -26.96 -2.52
N ASN A 29 17.29 -27.86 -2.76
CA ASN A 29 16.20 -27.64 -3.73
C ASN A 29 15.21 -26.59 -3.24
N VAL A 30 14.93 -26.57 -1.92
CA VAL A 30 14.09 -25.54 -1.30
C VAL A 30 14.75 -24.17 -1.41
N ALA A 31 16.04 -24.07 -1.09
CA ALA A 31 16.79 -22.81 -1.19
C ALA A 31 16.84 -22.29 -2.63
N GLN A 32 17.05 -23.16 -3.60
CA GLN A 32 17.07 -22.79 -5.02
C GLN A 32 15.70 -22.30 -5.49
N LEU A 33 14.61 -23.02 -5.13
CA LEU A 33 13.25 -22.61 -5.48
C LEU A 33 12.87 -21.27 -4.85
N LEU A 34 13.24 -21.06 -3.57
CA LEU A 34 13.03 -19.79 -2.87
C LEU A 34 13.78 -18.64 -3.55
N TRP A 35 15.02 -18.88 -3.95
CA TRP A 35 15.84 -17.89 -4.65
C TRP A 35 15.22 -17.50 -6.01
N GLU A 36 14.79 -18.46 -6.81
CA GLU A 36 14.12 -18.21 -8.08
C GLU A 36 12.83 -17.39 -7.89
N LYS A 37 12.00 -17.78 -6.91
CA LYS A 37 10.78 -17.04 -6.59
C LYS A 37 11.06 -15.64 -6.06
N ALA A 38 12.07 -15.47 -5.21
CA ALA A 38 12.49 -14.17 -4.70
C ALA A 38 13.01 -13.26 -5.83
N LYS A 39 13.85 -13.80 -6.71
CA LYS A 39 14.37 -13.07 -7.89
C LYS A 39 13.25 -12.60 -8.81
N ASP A 40 12.31 -13.48 -9.14
CA ASP A 40 11.15 -13.15 -9.97
C ASP A 40 10.28 -12.05 -9.34
N PHE A 41 10.07 -12.14 -8.02
CA PHE A 41 9.32 -11.13 -7.26
C PHE A 41 10.05 -9.79 -7.30
N LEU A 42 11.35 -9.76 -7.00
CA LEU A 42 12.16 -8.54 -7.00
C LEU A 42 12.18 -7.85 -8.36
N GLN A 43 12.36 -8.58 -9.45
CA GLN A 43 12.35 -8.01 -10.79
C GLN A 43 10.99 -7.37 -11.13
N LYS A 44 9.89 -8.04 -10.79
CA LYS A 44 8.55 -7.53 -11.06
C LYS A 44 8.19 -6.34 -10.17
N ALA A 45 8.54 -6.41 -8.87
CA ALA A 45 8.32 -5.32 -7.94
C ALA A 45 9.13 -4.08 -8.31
N PHE A 46 10.40 -4.24 -8.67
CA PHE A 46 11.27 -3.15 -9.10
C PHE A 46 10.70 -2.38 -10.28
N SER A 47 10.23 -3.07 -11.33
CA SER A 47 9.66 -2.42 -12.50
C SER A 47 8.41 -1.60 -12.16
N VAL A 48 7.52 -2.14 -11.32
CA VAL A 48 6.30 -1.44 -10.89
C VAL A 48 6.64 -0.22 -10.04
N ILE A 49 7.55 -0.38 -9.07
CA ILE A 49 7.98 0.71 -8.19
C ILE A 49 8.68 1.80 -8.99
N LEU A 50 9.56 1.44 -9.94
CA LEU A 50 10.27 2.41 -10.77
C LEU A 50 9.32 3.27 -11.59
N VAL A 51 8.39 2.64 -12.34
CA VAL A 51 7.41 3.38 -13.15
C VAL A 51 6.56 4.28 -12.27
N ALA A 52 6.09 3.76 -11.16
CA ALA A 52 5.27 4.49 -10.26
C ALA A 52 6.02 5.68 -9.60
N THR A 53 7.30 5.52 -9.24
CA THR A 53 8.15 6.61 -8.71
C THR A 53 8.34 7.72 -9.75
N ILE A 54 8.56 7.36 -11.02
CA ILE A 54 8.66 8.34 -12.11
C ILE A 54 7.36 9.12 -12.25
N VAL A 55 6.20 8.45 -12.20
CA VAL A 55 4.89 9.12 -12.28
C VAL A 55 4.68 10.09 -11.12
N VAL A 56 4.95 9.67 -9.88
CA VAL A 56 4.80 10.57 -8.72
C VAL A 56 5.79 11.73 -8.78
N TRP A 57 7.05 11.48 -9.15
CA TRP A 57 8.04 12.53 -9.35
C TRP A 57 7.56 13.57 -10.36
N PHE A 58 7.01 13.10 -11.49
CA PHE A 58 6.43 13.97 -12.50
C PHE A 58 5.28 14.81 -11.93
N LEU A 59 4.33 14.19 -11.24
CA LEU A 59 3.19 14.87 -10.62
C LEU A 59 3.60 15.88 -9.54
N GLN A 60 4.74 15.69 -8.89
CA GLN A 60 5.28 16.62 -7.88
C GLN A 60 6.01 17.80 -8.48
N ARG A 61 6.57 17.65 -9.69
CA ARG A 61 7.45 18.63 -10.30
C ARG A 61 6.78 19.47 -11.39
N PHE A 62 5.65 19.03 -11.90
CA PHE A 62 4.97 19.70 -13.00
C PHE A 62 3.59 20.23 -12.57
N ASP A 63 3.24 21.39 -13.16
CA ASP A 63 1.90 21.99 -13.11
C ASP A 63 1.05 21.47 -14.28
N LEU A 64 -0.26 21.77 -14.28
CA LEU A 64 -1.19 21.44 -15.38
C LEU A 64 -0.75 21.97 -16.75
N GLN A 65 0.07 23.02 -16.77
CA GLN A 65 0.64 23.62 -17.99
C GLN A 65 1.97 22.97 -18.39
N LEU A 66 2.41 21.88 -17.73
CA LEU A 66 3.67 21.20 -17.94
C LEU A 66 4.91 22.09 -17.70
N ASN A 67 4.77 23.15 -16.91
CA ASN A 67 5.90 23.93 -16.45
C ASN A 67 6.52 23.27 -15.20
N MET A 68 7.84 23.30 -15.10
CA MET A 68 8.53 22.88 -13.87
C MET A 68 8.23 23.87 -12.76
N VAL A 69 7.71 23.38 -11.64
CA VAL A 69 7.34 24.18 -10.48
C VAL A 69 8.44 24.04 -9.42
N GLU A 70 8.98 25.15 -8.96
CA GLU A 70 9.92 25.18 -7.83
C GLU A 70 9.18 25.00 -6.48
N ASP A 71 7.96 25.56 -6.39
CA ASP A 71 7.13 25.40 -5.20
C ASP A 71 6.14 24.24 -5.35
N SER A 72 6.28 23.24 -4.50
CA SER A 72 5.43 22.04 -4.47
C SER A 72 3.94 22.34 -4.29
N ALA A 73 3.57 23.54 -3.82
CA ALA A 73 2.18 23.95 -3.63
C ALA A 73 1.39 24.07 -4.95
N HIS A 74 2.06 24.36 -6.06
CA HIS A 74 1.46 24.50 -7.38
C HIS A 74 1.53 23.23 -8.23
N SER A 75 2.06 22.15 -7.68
CA SER A 75 2.17 20.87 -8.40
C SER A 75 0.81 20.22 -8.64
N ILE A 76 0.72 19.40 -9.68
CA ILE A 76 -0.48 18.59 -9.97
C ILE A 76 -0.84 17.74 -8.75
N LEU A 77 0.15 17.21 -8.05
CA LEU A 77 -0.07 16.37 -6.87
C LEU A 77 -0.70 17.17 -5.72
N ALA A 78 -0.26 18.41 -5.49
CA ALA A 78 -0.85 19.28 -4.47
C ALA A 78 -2.30 19.64 -4.80
N MET A 79 -2.62 19.84 -6.07
CA MET A 79 -3.99 20.10 -6.52
C MET A 79 -4.90 18.88 -6.27
N VAL A 80 -4.46 17.68 -6.62
CA VAL A 80 -5.18 16.42 -6.31
C VAL A 80 -5.34 16.24 -4.81
N ALA A 81 -4.29 16.52 -4.04
CA ALA A 81 -4.34 16.47 -2.58
C ALA A 81 -5.38 17.47 -2.02
N GLY A 82 -5.44 18.68 -2.58
CA GLY A 82 -6.42 19.70 -2.19
C GLY A 82 -7.87 19.24 -2.33
N VAL A 83 -8.20 18.49 -3.38
CA VAL A 83 -9.53 17.89 -3.57
C VAL A 83 -9.85 16.83 -2.50
N LEU A 84 -8.84 16.14 -1.99
CA LEU A 84 -8.99 15.12 -0.94
C LEU A 84 -8.99 15.68 0.48
N VAL A 85 -8.50 16.91 0.69
CA VAL A 85 -8.45 17.58 2.01
C VAL A 85 -9.76 17.49 2.79
N PRO A 86 -10.97 17.73 2.20
CA PRO A 86 -12.22 17.64 2.95
C PRO A 86 -12.48 16.25 3.52
N VAL A 87 -12.03 15.19 2.85
CA VAL A 87 -12.17 13.80 3.33
C VAL A 87 -11.29 13.54 4.54
N PHE A 88 -10.12 14.18 4.61
CA PHE A 88 -9.14 14.03 5.69
C PHE A 88 -9.30 15.04 6.82
N SER A 89 -10.07 16.10 6.60
CA SER A 89 -10.34 17.14 7.61
C SER A 89 -10.94 16.58 8.92
N PRO A 90 -11.90 15.61 8.92
CA PRO A 90 -12.40 15.02 10.16
C PRO A 90 -11.35 14.29 10.98
N LEU A 91 -10.27 13.83 10.35
CA LEU A 91 -9.14 13.17 11.02
C LEU A 91 -8.14 14.17 11.62
N GLY A 92 -8.31 15.48 11.38
CA GLY A 92 -7.33 16.53 11.69
C GLY A 92 -6.13 16.58 10.75
N LEU A 93 -6.27 15.93 9.61
CA LEU A 93 -5.27 15.85 8.55
C LEU A 93 -5.67 16.75 7.36
N GLY A 94 -6.32 17.88 7.64
CA GLY A 94 -6.85 18.82 6.65
C GLY A 94 -5.79 19.71 5.97
N ASP A 95 -4.51 19.43 6.12
CA ASP A 95 -3.43 20.12 5.40
C ASP A 95 -3.10 19.35 4.10
N TRP A 96 -3.06 20.08 2.98
CA TRP A 96 -2.71 19.51 1.67
C TRP A 96 -1.33 18.84 1.68
N ARG A 97 -0.38 19.32 2.50
CA ARG A 97 0.96 18.73 2.64
C ARG A 97 0.90 17.31 3.22
N ILE A 98 0.04 17.12 4.22
CA ILE A 98 -0.19 15.80 4.83
C ILE A 98 -0.83 14.87 3.80
N VAL A 99 -1.86 15.33 3.10
CA VAL A 99 -2.54 14.52 2.08
C VAL A 99 -1.60 14.17 0.93
N THR A 100 -0.77 15.13 0.47
CA THR A 100 0.28 14.89 -0.53
C THR A 100 1.27 13.81 -0.08
N SER A 101 1.68 13.85 1.20
CA SER A 101 2.58 12.82 1.74
C SER A 101 1.93 11.44 1.79
N LEU A 102 0.64 11.37 2.11
CA LEU A 102 -0.11 10.10 2.10
C LEU A 102 -0.27 9.54 0.69
N ILE A 103 -0.49 10.39 -0.33
CA ILE A 103 -0.52 9.95 -1.73
C ILE A 103 0.86 9.43 -2.15
N SER A 104 1.94 10.12 -1.79
CA SER A 104 3.31 9.65 -2.03
C SER A 104 3.58 8.32 -1.32
N GLY A 105 3.09 8.17 -0.11
CA GLY A 105 3.20 6.95 0.70
C GLY A 105 2.44 5.75 0.15
N PHE A 106 1.52 5.96 -0.78
CA PHE A 106 0.87 4.86 -1.52
C PHE A 106 1.88 4.09 -2.39
N MET A 107 2.95 4.74 -2.80
CA MET A 107 4.06 4.10 -3.53
C MET A 107 4.92 3.24 -2.58
N ALA A 108 5.38 3.87 -1.52
CA ALA A 108 6.19 3.27 -0.49
C ALA A 108 5.86 3.97 0.83
N LYS A 109 5.43 3.23 1.84
CA LYS A 109 4.95 3.79 3.11
C LYS A 109 6.02 4.63 3.84
N GLU A 110 7.28 4.26 3.69
CA GLU A 110 8.43 5.00 4.21
C GLU A 110 8.59 6.39 3.59
N SER A 111 8.07 6.62 2.39
CA SER A 111 8.12 7.93 1.75
C SER A 111 7.19 8.97 2.39
N VAL A 112 6.20 8.56 3.18
CA VAL A 112 5.31 9.48 3.93
C VAL A 112 6.13 10.42 4.80
N VAL A 113 7.00 9.86 5.64
CA VAL A 113 7.80 10.64 6.60
C VAL A 113 8.80 11.54 5.88
N SER A 114 9.46 11.00 4.83
CA SER A 114 10.42 11.78 4.02
C SER A 114 9.74 12.94 3.30
N THR A 115 8.57 12.72 2.70
CA THR A 115 7.80 13.78 2.03
C THR A 115 7.31 14.83 3.02
N LEU A 116 6.82 14.43 4.21
CA LEU A 116 6.47 15.36 5.27
C LEU A 116 7.67 16.20 5.69
N GLY A 117 8.85 15.57 5.86
CA GLY A 117 10.09 16.29 6.18
C GLY A 117 10.43 17.38 5.18
N VAL A 118 10.27 17.10 3.90
CA VAL A 118 10.50 18.06 2.81
C VAL A 118 9.45 19.17 2.80
N LEU A 119 8.16 18.82 2.86
CA LEU A 119 7.06 19.79 2.74
C LEU A 119 6.94 20.73 3.97
N PHE A 120 7.36 20.27 5.14
CA PHE A 120 7.38 21.08 6.37
C PHE A 120 8.77 21.64 6.72
N ASN A 121 9.74 21.57 5.80
CA ASN A 121 11.12 22.06 6.01
C ASN A 121 11.75 21.55 7.33
N GLY A 122 11.49 20.29 7.68
CA GLY A 122 11.98 19.65 8.90
C GLY A 122 11.21 19.97 10.19
N ASN A 123 10.30 20.95 10.18
CA ASN A 123 9.55 21.39 11.37
C ASN A 123 8.19 20.70 11.52
N ILE A 124 8.15 19.38 11.37
CA ILE A 124 6.91 18.57 11.44
C ILE A 124 6.24 18.70 12.81
N THR A 125 7.03 18.67 13.89
CA THR A 125 6.53 18.70 15.27
C THR A 125 5.85 20.00 15.66
N ALA A 126 6.21 21.11 15.03
CA ALA A 126 5.57 22.41 15.25
C ALA A 126 4.28 22.56 14.42
N ALA A 127 4.19 21.86 13.30
CA ALA A 127 3.07 21.99 12.35
C ALA A 127 1.93 20.98 12.61
N ILE A 128 2.22 19.83 13.22
CA ILE A 128 1.24 18.77 13.44
C ILE A 128 0.98 18.60 14.94
N THR A 129 -0.27 18.75 15.35
CA THR A 129 -0.66 18.51 16.75
C THR A 129 -0.47 17.02 17.12
N PRO A 130 -0.18 16.68 18.39
CA PRO A 130 -0.05 15.28 18.82
C PRO A 130 -1.27 14.42 18.47
N LEU A 131 -2.46 15.02 18.50
CA LEU A 131 -3.71 14.38 18.13
C LEU A 131 -3.76 14.05 16.63
N ALA A 132 -3.34 14.98 15.77
CA ALA A 132 -3.25 14.75 14.33
C ALA A 132 -2.14 13.75 13.99
N ALA A 133 -1.02 13.78 14.73
CA ALA A 133 0.07 12.84 14.57
C ALA A 133 -0.35 11.39 14.88
N SER A 134 -1.14 11.17 15.94
CA SER A 134 -1.67 9.84 16.28
C SER A 134 -2.63 9.32 15.19
N SER A 135 -3.52 10.17 14.69
CA SER A 135 -4.41 9.83 13.57
C SER A 135 -3.66 9.51 12.29
N LEU A 136 -2.63 10.32 11.97
CA LEU A 136 -1.77 10.11 10.81
C LEU A 136 -1.02 8.79 10.91
N LEU A 137 -0.48 8.46 12.09
CA LEU A 137 0.26 7.23 12.32
C LEU A 137 -0.66 6.01 12.13
N VAL A 138 -1.84 6.00 12.74
CA VAL A 138 -2.80 4.90 12.60
C VAL A 138 -3.26 4.77 11.15
N PHE A 139 -3.59 5.88 10.51
CA PHE A 139 -3.97 5.87 9.11
C PHE A 139 -2.86 5.32 8.22
N SER A 140 -1.63 5.82 8.36
CA SER A 140 -0.47 5.40 7.54
C SER A 140 -0.07 3.94 7.74
N LEU A 141 -0.34 3.37 8.90
CA LEU A 141 -0.10 1.94 9.15
C LEU A 141 -1.16 1.04 8.49
N LEU A 142 -2.41 1.46 8.51
CA LEU A 142 -3.56 0.62 8.12
C LEU A 142 -4.00 0.84 6.67
N TYR A 143 -3.74 2.04 6.08
CA TYR A 143 -4.19 2.31 4.73
C TYR A 143 -3.46 1.41 3.72
N SER A 144 -3.94 1.37 2.53
CA SER A 144 -3.61 0.51 1.40
C SER A 144 -2.21 -0.14 1.40
N PRO A 145 -2.10 -1.40 0.95
CA PRO A 145 -0.81 -1.99 0.63
C PRO A 145 -0.12 -1.18 -0.48
N CYS A 146 1.20 -1.26 -0.56
CA CYS A 146 1.97 -0.57 -1.58
C CYS A 146 1.53 -0.98 -3.01
N VAL A 147 1.80 -0.14 -3.99
CA VAL A 147 1.43 -0.38 -5.41
C VAL A 147 1.91 -1.75 -5.90
N ALA A 148 3.08 -2.22 -5.45
CA ALA A 148 3.59 -3.54 -5.79
C ALA A 148 2.68 -4.67 -5.28
N ALA A 149 2.15 -4.56 -4.05
CA ALA A 149 1.21 -5.54 -3.50
C ALA A 149 -0.13 -5.52 -4.24
N ILE A 150 -0.65 -4.33 -4.57
CA ILE A 150 -1.87 -4.20 -5.38
C ILE A 150 -1.68 -4.79 -6.77
N ALA A 151 -0.52 -4.58 -7.41
CA ALA A 151 -0.19 -5.17 -8.69
C ALA A 151 -0.16 -6.71 -8.63
N SER A 152 0.32 -7.28 -7.52
CA SER A 152 0.29 -8.73 -7.30
C SER A 152 -1.14 -9.25 -7.15
N VAL A 153 -1.97 -8.60 -6.35
CA VAL A 153 -3.40 -8.96 -6.18
C VAL A 153 -4.14 -8.84 -7.53
N LYS A 154 -3.87 -7.78 -8.30
CA LYS A 154 -4.45 -7.62 -9.65
C LYS A 154 -4.13 -8.78 -10.58
N ARG A 155 -2.93 -9.34 -10.48
CA ARG A 155 -2.51 -10.47 -11.32
C ARG A 155 -3.19 -11.77 -10.92
N GLU A 156 -3.39 -12.01 -9.61
CA GLU A 156 -3.97 -13.25 -9.10
C GLU A 156 -5.51 -13.24 -9.13
N LEU A 157 -6.12 -12.14 -8.70
CA LEU A 157 -7.56 -12.04 -8.50
C LEU A 157 -8.27 -11.11 -9.49
N GLY A 158 -7.50 -10.38 -10.31
CA GLY A 158 -8.04 -9.43 -11.27
C GLY A 158 -8.23 -8.01 -10.73
N THR A 159 -8.50 -7.08 -11.65
CA THR A 159 -8.54 -5.64 -11.35
C THR A 159 -9.65 -5.25 -10.39
N ARG A 160 -10.83 -5.89 -10.48
CA ARG A 160 -11.98 -5.58 -9.62
C ARG A 160 -11.67 -5.85 -8.14
N TRP A 161 -11.04 -6.98 -7.86
CA TRP A 161 -10.64 -7.35 -6.50
C TRP A 161 -9.50 -6.49 -5.96
N ALA A 162 -8.52 -6.14 -6.81
CA ALA A 162 -7.42 -5.28 -6.41
C ALA A 162 -7.90 -3.88 -6.00
N VAL A 163 -8.78 -3.27 -6.79
CA VAL A 163 -9.38 -1.97 -6.46
C VAL A 163 -10.29 -2.07 -5.24
N GLY A 164 -11.14 -3.11 -5.17
CA GLY A 164 -12.03 -3.33 -4.03
C GLY A 164 -11.26 -3.48 -2.72
N LEU A 165 -10.15 -4.23 -2.72
CA LEU A 165 -9.28 -4.40 -1.56
C LEU A 165 -8.64 -3.08 -1.12
N ALA A 166 -8.11 -2.29 -2.07
CA ALA A 166 -7.50 -1.01 -1.78
C ALA A 166 -8.49 -0.03 -1.13
N LEU A 167 -9.69 0.08 -1.71
CA LEU A 167 -10.75 0.94 -1.17
C LEU A 167 -11.23 0.46 0.21
N TRP A 168 -11.39 -0.84 0.39
CA TRP A 168 -11.78 -1.43 1.66
C TRP A 168 -10.76 -1.14 2.77
N GLN A 169 -9.47 -1.29 2.48
CA GLN A 169 -8.42 -0.99 3.45
C GLN A 169 -8.34 0.51 3.77
N CYS A 170 -8.47 1.39 2.77
CA CYS A 170 -8.53 2.84 3.01
C CYS A 170 -9.72 3.21 3.90
N MET A 171 -10.88 2.57 3.71
CA MET A 171 -12.07 2.81 4.54
C MET A 171 -11.85 2.36 5.97
N ILE A 172 -11.29 1.17 6.19
CA ILE A 172 -10.96 0.67 7.54
C ILE A 172 -9.95 1.60 8.23
N ALA A 173 -8.89 2.00 7.51
CA ALA A 173 -7.88 2.90 8.03
C ALA A 173 -8.46 4.25 8.44
N TRP A 174 -9.38 4.78 7.64
CA TRP A 174 -10.08 6.03 7.91
C TRP A 174 -10.93 5.95 9.18
N ILE A 175 -11.74 4.88 9.31
CA ILE A 175 -12.57 4.64 10.50
C ILE A 175 -11.69 4.46 11.74
N ALA A 176 -10.62 3.66 11.66
CA ALA A 176 -9.71 3.44 12.77
C ALA A 176 -9.02 4.74 13.22
N ALA A 177 -8.53 5.55 12.28
CA ALA A 177 -7.92 6.84 12.58
C ALA A 177 -8.92 7.82 13.21
N LEU A 178 -10.18 7.82 12.76
CA LEU A 178 -11.25 8.62 13.34
C LEU A 178 -11.55 8.19 14.79
N ILE A 179 -11.63 6.90 15.07
CA ILE A 179 -11.84 6.35 16.41
C ILE A 179 -10.69 6.79 17.33
N VAL A 180 -9.43 6.60 16.90
CA VAL A 180 -8.26 6.98 17.68
C VAL A 180 -8.27 8.47 17.99
N ARG A 181 -8.60 9.30 17.01
CA ARG A 181 -8.73 10.74 17.22
C ARG A 181 -9.81 11.08 18.26
N SER A 182 -10.99 10.47 18.16
CA SER A 182 -12.11 10.72 19.05
C SER A 182 -11.76 10.35 20.50
N VAL A 183 -11.14 9.17 20.69
CA VAL A 183 -10.70 8.69 22.00
C VAL A 183 -9.59 9.56 22.56
N SER A 184 -8.59 9.91 21.77
CA SER A 184 -7.48 10.77 22.20
C SER A 184 -7.95 12.18 22.54
N TYR A 185 -8.92 12.73 21.81
CA TYR A 185 -9.51 14.03 22.10
C TYR A 185 -10.23 14.05 23.45
N THR A 186 -11.02 13.02 23.76
CA THR A 186 -11.72 12.92 25.05
C THR A 186 -10.75 12.76 26.22
N HIS A 187 -9.68 11.99 26.05
CA HIS A 187 -8.64 11.81 27.06
C HIS A 187 -7.85 13.10 27.36
N LEU A 188 -7.47 13.85 26.35
CA LEU A 188 -6.75 15.10 26.52
C LEU A 188 -7.62 16.15 27.23
N ARG A 189 -8.90 16.25 26.87
CA ARG A 189 -9.83 17.18 27.48
C ARG A 189 -10.14 16.82 28.95
N ALA A 190 -10.21 15.55 29.29
CA ALA A 190 -10.37 15.09 30.68
C ALA A 190 -9.14 15.41 31.55
N HIS A 191 -7.95 15.47 30.96
CA HIS A 191 -6.71 15.82 31.66
C HIS A 191 -6.57 17.33 31.91
N GLU A 192 -7.07 18.17 31.00
CA GLU A 192 -7.07 19.62 31.16
C GLU A 192 -8.05 20.06 32.26
N THR A 193 -9.23 19.47 32.34
CA THR A 193 -10.21 19.77 33.41
C THR A 193 -9.72 19.37 34.78
N ARG A 194 -8.84 18.38 34.94
CA ARG A 194 -8.22 18.02 36.21
C ARG A 194 -7.10 18.97 36.67
N ARG A 195 -6.52 19.76 35.79
CA ARG A 195 -5.46 20.73 36.11
C ARG A 195 -6.01 22.09 36.59
N HIS A 196 -7.29 22.32 36.40
CA HIS A 196 -7.97 23.58 36.78
C HIS A 196 -8.88 23.44 38.01
N LEU A 197 -8.85 22.28 38.68
CA LEU A 197 -9.42 22.02 40.03
C LEU A 197 -8.30 21.87 41.08
#